data_b187558820f8bba346bd8d07b860d7d4
#
_entry.id   b187558820f8bba346bd8d07b860d7d4
#
_cell.length_a   1.000
_cell.length_b   1.000
_cell.length_c   1.000
_cell.angle_alpha   90.00
_cell.angle_beta   90.00
_cell.angle_gamma   90.00
#
_symmetry.space_group_name_H-M   'P 1'
#
loop_
_entity.id
_entity.type
_entity.pdbx_description
1 polymer ?
#
loop_
_entity_poly.entity_id
_entity_poly.type
_entity_poly.pdbx_seq_one_letter_code
_entity_poly.pdbx_strand_id
1 'polypeptide(L)'
;MDDTGPRQLTWRWRVLAAIIILAVRVLRWRIEVQGLEHVPARGGAVLAFNHHSYVDFMMVGWPIVRQRRRPMRFLAKREIWSSRKVGWVVRWAGAIPVDRGSDSAREAAFEAATQALQAGDLVAVAPEQTISPSFELLPLRTGAARMAQQAGVPIVPVAGWGSQRALTKGGTKRLIRKLPVTVRFGDAVHVGPDDDVVEVTEELTRRMTRLLHEVQDTYPDGAPPGARWVPARLGGGAPDHAEVLREHTERERGWTRSDPRSADSEDPGRPDGAAGPA
;
A
#
# COMPACT_ATOMS: atom_id res chain seq x y z
N MET A 1 6.16 -12.42 -31.18
CA MET A 1 7.15 -13.16 -30.35
C MET A 1 7.50 -12.26 -29.18
N ASP A 2 6.62 -12.24 -28.17
CA ASP A 2 6.77 -11.34 -27.02
C ASP A 2 7.82 -11.90 -26.08
N ASP A 3 8.97 -11.22 -25.99
CA ASP A 3 9.99 -11.47 -24.98
C ASP A 3 9.49 -10.93 -23.61
N THR A 4 8.54 -11.64 -23.00
CA THR A 4 8.06 -11.41 -21.63
C THR A 4 9.00 -12.02 -20.59
N GLY A 5 10.29 -12.06 -20.88
CA GLY A 5 11.31 -12.45 -19.92
C GLY A 5 11.26 -11.56 -18.68
N PRO A 6 11.60 -12.08 -17.47
CA PRO A 6 11.61 -11.26 -16.27
C PRO A 6 12.58 -10.09 -16.46
N ARG A 7 12.05 -8.85 -16.36
CA ARG A 7 12.91 -7.66 -16.40
C ARG A 7 13.98 -7.78 -15.34
N GLN A 8 15.24 -7.78 -15.75
CA GLN A 8 16.36 -7.89 -14.83
C GLN A 8 16.44 -6.64 -13.94
N LEU A 9 16.80 -6.85 -12.68
CA LEU A 9 17.10 -5.76 -11.76
C LEU A 9 18.16 -4.85 -12.35
N THR A 10 17.83 -3.60 -12.60
CA THR A 10 18.80 -2.58 -12.98
C THR A 10 19.87 -2.44 -11.89
N TRP A 11 21.09 -1.96 -12.23
CA TRP A 11 22.15 -1.74 -11.25
C TRP A 11 21.70 -0.85 -10.08
N ARG A 12 20.80 0.10 -10.31
CA ARG A 12 20.20 0.97 -9.28
C ARG A 12 19.43 0.15 -8.24
N TRP A 13 18.60 -0.77 -8.67
CA TRP A 13 17.87 -1.67 -7.79
C TRP A 13 18.81 -2.59 -7.00
N ARG A 14 19.90 -3.04 -7.62
CA ARG A 14 20.91 -3.88 -6.93
C ARG A 14 21.60 -3.11 -5.80
N VAL A 15 21.93 -1.84 -6.03
CA VAL A 15 22.53 -0.97 -5.00
C VAL A 15 21.54 -0.68 -3.87
N LEU A 16 20.27 -0.33 -4.20
CA LEU A 16 19.23 -0.11 -3.20
C LEU A 16 18.99 -1.37 -2.36
N ALA A 17 18.92 -2.53 -3.01
CA ALA A 17 18.80 -3.80 -2.34
C ALA A 17 19.97 -4.07 -1.39
N ALA A 18 21.20 -3.79 -1.82
CA ALA A 18 22.40 -3.95 -0.99
C ALA A 18 22.34 -3.04 0.26
N ILE A 19 21.90 -1.80 0.12
CA ILE A 19 21.71 -0.86 1.24
C ILE A 19 20.66 -1.38 2.22
N ILE A 20 19.51 -1.83 1.72
CA ILE A 20 18.43 -2.40 2.56
C ILE A 20 18.92 -3.65 3.29
N ILE A 21 19.59 -4.56 2.57
CA ILE A 21 20.16 -5.78 3.14
C ILE A 21 21.20 -5.44 4.22
N LEU A 22 22.05 -4.46 3.96
CA LEU A 22 23.03 -4.01 4.95
C LEU A 22 22.35 -3.43 6.19
N ALA A 23 21.34 -2.57 6.03
CA ALA A 23 20.58 -2.01 7.14
C ALA A 23 19.92 -3.11 7.99
N VAL A 24 19.26 -4.08 7.36
CA VAL A 24 18.64 -5.23 8.02
C VAL A 24 19.69 -6.05 8.79
N ARG A 25 20.89 -6.26 8.20
CA ARG A 25 21.99 -6.98 8.86
C ARG A 25 22.57 -6.21 10.05
N VAL A 26 22.84 -4.91 9.89
CA VAL A 26 23.38 -4.05 10.98
C VAL A 26 22.40 -3.99 12.15
N LEU A 27 21.12 -3.84 11.86
CA LEU A 27 20.05 -3.87 12.87
C LEU A 27 19.76 -5.29 13.36
N ARG A 28 20.27 -6.32 12.68
CA ARG A 28 20.04 -7.74 12.97
C ARG A 28 18.55 -8.08 13.01
N TRP A 29 17.74 -7.44 12.15
CA TRP A 29 16.32 -7.76 12.04
C TRP A 29 16.13 -9.19 11.54
N ARG A 30 15.19 -9.88 12.16
CA ARG A 30 14.83 -11.26 11.81
C ARG A 30 13.58 -11.20 10.94
N ILE A 31 13.76 -11.15 9.61
CA ILE A 31 12.65 -11.07 8.66
C ILE A 31 12.25 -12.49 8.29
N GLU A 32 11.07 -12.89 8.74
CA GLU A 32 10.41 -14.13 8.33
C GLU A 32 9.50 -13.85 7.14
N VAL A 33 9.61 -14.67 6.11
CA VAL A 33 8.85 -14.54 4.85
C VAL A 33 8.09 -15.82 4.60
N GLN A 34 6.77 -15.71 4.38
CA GLN A 34 5.87 -16.83 4.11
C GLN A 34 5.05 -16.55 2.86
N GLY A 35 4.66 -17.59 2.11
CA GLY A 35 3.77 -17.49 0.95
C GLY A 35 4.34 -16.74 -0.25
N LEU A 36 5.67 -16.58 -0.33
CA LEU A 36 6.28 -15.85 -1.46
C LEU A 36 6.01 -16.52 -2.81
N GLU A 37 5.69 -17.83 -2.83
CA GLU A 37 5.26 -18.59 -3.99
C GLU A 37 4.02 -18.03 -4.66
N HIS A 38 3.14 -17.34 -3.93
CA HIS A 38 1.94 -16.70 -4.47
C HIS A 38 2.27 -15.48 -5.37
N VAL A 39 3.50 -14.94 -5.27
CA VAL A 39 3.95 -13.88 -6.18
C VAL A 39 4.35 -14.52 -7.51
N PRO A 40 3.72 -14.16 -8.64
CA PRO A 40 4.03 -14.73 -9.94
C PRO A 40 5.52 -14.63 -10.27
N ALA A 41 6.09 -15.70 -10.81
CA ALA A 41 7.50 -15.71 -11.21
C ALA A 41 7.77 -14.79 -12.42
N ARG A 42 6.76 -14.59 -13.28
CA ARG A 42 6.78 -13.73 -14.47
C ARG A 42 5.47 -12.96 -14.57
N GLY A 43 5.44 -11.93 -15.41
CA GLY A 43 4.27 -11.07 -15.60
C GLY A 43 4.08 -10.08 -14.44
N GLY A 44 3.17 -9.13 -14.59
CA GLY A 44 2.83 -8.14 -13.56
C GLY A 44 2.03 -8.75 -12.41
N ALA A 45 2.05 -8.08 -11.25
CA ALA A 45 1.12 -8.30 -10.17
C ALA A 45 1.03 -7.06 -9.29
N VAL A 46 -0.15 -6.77 -8.77
CA VAL A 46 -0.35 -5.78 -7.72
C VAL A 46 -0.06 -6.44 -6.37
N LEU A 47 0.85 -5.89 -5.59
CA LEU A 47 1.11 -6.31 -4.21
C LEU A 47 0.38 -5.36 -3.27
N ALA A 48 -0.80 -5.75 -2.77
CA ALA A 48 -1.59 -4.94 -1.85
C ALA A 48 -1.18 -5.25 -0.41
N PHE A 49 -0.57 -4.27 0.28
CA PHE A 49 -0.05 -4.47 1.63
C PHE A 49 -0.69 -3.52 2.65
N ASN A 50 -0.80 -3.98 3.91
CA ASN A 50 -1.25 -3.16 5.04
C ASN A 50 -0.22 -2.09 5.38
N HIS A 51 -0.68 -0.91 5.82
CA HIS A 51 0.21 0.23 6.09
C HIS A 51 0.23 0.60 7.59
N HIS A 52 1.20 0.07 8.31
CA HIS A 52 1.39 0.29 9.74
C HIS A 52 2.69 1.02 10.09
N SER A 53 3.62 1.11 9.12
CA SER A 53 4.95 1.67 9.31
C SER A 53 5.42 2.45 8.09
N TYR A 54 6.28 3.43 8.29
CA TYR A 54 6.94 4.13 7.20
C TYR A 54 7.92 3.26 6.39
N VAL A 55 8.26 2.07 6.89
CA VAL A 55 9.19 1.14 6.23
C VAL A 55 8.53 -0.10 5.65
N ASP A 56 7.20 -0.19 5.66
CA ASP A 56 6.48 -1.38 5.16
C ASP A 56 6.83 -1.72 3.72
N PHE A 57 6.93 -0.70 2.84
CA PHE A 57 7.32 -0.93 1.44
C PHE A 57 8.71 -1.57 1.30
N MET A 58 9.62 -1.28 2.24
CA MET A 58 10.94 -1.92 2.27
C MET A 58 10.83 -3.38 2.72
N MET A 59 9.94 -3.65 3.68
CA MET A 59 9.73 -5.01 4.19
C MET A 59 9.09 -5.89 3.13
N VAL A 60 8.11 -5.37 2.39
CA VAL A 60 7.51 -6.06 1.23
C VAL A 60 8.52 -6.23 0.09
N GLY A 61 9.31 -5.21 -0.20
CA GLY A 61 10.31 -5.23 -1.27
C GLY A 61 11.52 -6.12 -0.98
N TRP A 62 11.88 -6.29 0.29
CA TRP A 62 13.06 -7.06 0.69
C TRP A 62 13.03 -8.53 0.18
N PRO A 63 11.95 -9.34 0.39
CA PRO A 63 11.89 -10.69 -0.14
C PRO A 63 11.82 -10.72 -1.67
N ILE A 64 11.12 -9.78 -2.28
CA ILE A 64 11.00 -9.70 -3.74
C ILE A 64 12.39 -9.53 -4.38
N VAL A 65 13.17 -8.56 -3.90
CA VAL A 65 14.49 -8.29 -4.46
C VAL A 65 15.47 -9.42 -4.14
N ARG A 66 15.45 -9.95 -2.93
CA ARG A 66 16.40 -10.96 -2.47
C ARG A 66 16.16 -12.34 -3.07
N GLN A 67 14.90 -12.77 -3.15
CA GLN A 67 14.54 -14.14 -3.51
C GLN A 67 14.00 -14.25 -4.94
N ARG A 68 13.19 -13.29 -5.39
CA ARG A 68 12.61 -13.27 -6.73
C ARG A 68 13.46 -12.52 -7.75
N ARG A 69 14.36 -11.63 -7.30
CA ARG A 69 15.23 -10.78 -8.13
C ARG A 69 14.46 -9.97 -9.18
N ARG A 70 13.22 -9.60 -8.84
CA ARG A 70 12.33 -8.83 -9.70
C ARG A 70 12.28 -7.36 -9.28
N PRO A 71 12.17 -6.41 -10.22
CA PRO A 71 11.90 -5.03 -9.90
C PRO A 71 10.49 -4.91 -9.29
N MET A 72 10.37 -4.05 -8.28
CA MET A 72 9.10 -3.68 -7.69
C MET A 72 9.00 -2.16 -7.66
N ARG A 73 7.92 -1.62 -8.19
CA ARG A 73 7.59 -0.21 -8.06
C ARG A 73 6.64 -0.01 -6.90
N PHE A 74 6.58 1.20 -6.37
CA PHE A 74 5.61 1.55 -5.34
C PHE A 74 5.07 2.95 -5.58
N LEU A 75 3.86 3.19 -5.12
CA LEU A 75 3.23 4.51 -5.19
C LEU A 75 3.71 5.36 -4.02
N ALA A 76 4.28 6.52 -4.30
CA ALA A 76 4.80 7.43 -3.29
C ALA A 76 4.06 8.77 -3.37
N LYS A 77 3.70 9.33 -2.20
CA LYS A 77 3.14 10.68 -2.14
C LYS A 77 4.10 11.67 -2.77
N ARG A 78 3.55 12.65 -3.53
CA ARG A 78 4.33 13.68 -4.21
C ARG A 78 5.26 14.45 -3.27
N GLU A 79 4.83 14.71 -2.04
CA GLU A 79 5.63 15.40 -1.03
C GLU A 79 6.88 14.59 -0.62
N ILE A 80 6.77 13.25 -0.57
CA ILE A 80 7.90 12.37 -0.31
C ILE A 80 8.81 12.33 -1.53
N TRP A 81 8.22 12.22 -2.73
CA TRP A 81 8.93 12.14 -4.01
C TRP A 81 9.72 13.42 -4.32
N SER A 82 9.19 14.59 -3.95
CA SER A 82 9.85 15.90 -4.10
C SER A 82 10.73 16.30 -2.91
N SER A 83 10.73 15.52 -1.82
CA SER A 83 11.54 15.82 -0.63
C SER A 83 13.03 15.91 -0.94
N ARG A 84 13.70 16.97 -0.46
CA ARG A 84 15.17 17.15 -0.60
C ARG A 84 15.95 16.07 0.13
N LYS A 85 15.41 15.51 1.24
CA LYS A 85 16.10 14.52 2.09
C LYS A 85 16.00 13.09 1.55
N VAL A 86 14.83 12.68 1.12
CA VAL A 86 14.55 11.28 0.75
C VAL A 86 14.05 11.10 -0.68
N GLY A 87 13.61 12.18 -1.34
CA GLY A 87 13.00 12.11 -2.68
C GLY A 87 13.96 11.54 -3.74
N TRP A 88 15.26 11.80 -3.62
CA TRP A 88 16.23 11.22 -4.54
C TRP A 88 16.30 9.69 -4.46
N VAL A 89 16.17 9.10 -3.24
CA VAL A 89 16.11 7.63 -3.05
C VAL A 89 14.83 7.08 -3.67
N VAL A 90 13.70 7.74 -3.40
CA VAL A 90 12.37 7.33 -3.87
C VAL A 90 12.31 7.35 -5.42
N ARG A 91 12.82 8.43 -6.04
CA ARG A 91 12.96 8.51 -7.50
C ARG A 91 13.90 7.46 -8.06
N TRP A 92 15.02 7.26 -7.39
CA TRP A 92 16.03 6.28 -7.79
C TRP A 92 15.51 4.84 -7.70
N ALA A 93 14.64 4.57 -6.72
CA ALA A 93 13.92 3.31 -6.57
C ALA A 93 12.81 3.12 -7.61
N GLY A 94 12.58 4.08 -8.51
CA GLY A 94 11.54 3.98 -9.55
C GLY A 94 10.11 4.08 -9.00
N ALA A 95 9.93 4.77 -7.87
CA ALA A 95 8.60 5.02 -7.32
C ALA A 95 7.77 5.88 -8.28
N ILE A 96 6.48 5.62 -8.32
CA ILE A 96 5.49 6.37 -9.09
C ILE A 96 4.92 7.46 -8.19
N PRO A 97 5.08 8.75 -8.54
CA PRO A 97 4.55 9.84 -7.72
C PRO A 97 3.02 9.90 -7.81
N VAL A 98 2.35 10.00 -6.66
CA VAL A 98 0.90 10.21 -6.57
C VAL A 98 0.63 11.57 -5.95
N ASP A 99 -0.01 12.44 -6.71
CA ASP A 99 -0.57 13.69 -6.22
C ASP A 99 -2.06 13.50 -5.97
N ARG A 100 -2.48 13.72 -4.73
CA ARG A 100 -3.89 13.53 -4.33
C ARG A 100 -4.73 14.78 -4.51
N GLY A 101 -4.09 15.92 -4.74
CA GLY A 101 -4.75 17.22 -4.92
C GLY A 101 -5.23 17.48 -6.35
N SER A 102 -4.92 16.59 -7.32
CA SER A 102 -5.25 16.77 -8.73
C SER A 102 -5.75 15.46 -9.34
N ASP A 103 -6.91 15.49 -10.01
CA ASP A 103 -7.48 14.32 -10.67
C ASP A 103 -6.59 13.86 -11.81
N SER A 104 -6.08 14.81 -12.62
CA SER A 104 -5.18 14.52 -13.74
C SER A 104 -3.87 13.86 -13.26
N ALA A 105 -3.34 14.30 -12.14
CA ALA A 105 -2.12 13.69 -11.59
C ALA A 105 -2.38 12.32 -10.93
N ARG A 106 -3.58 12.10 -10.38
CA ARG A 106 -4.01 10.77 -9.92
C ARG A 106 -4.13 9.81 -11.09
N GLU A 107 -4.76 10.25 -12.19
CA GLU A 107 -4.92 9.45 -13.40
C GLU A 107 -3.57 9.13 -14.05
N ALA A 108 -2.66 10.10 -14.17
CA ALA A 108 -1.31 9.87 -14.67
C ALA A 108 -0.52 8.85 -13.82
N ALA A 109 -0.66 8.89 -12.51
CA ALA A 109 -0.03 7.90 -11.62
C ALA A 109 -0.65 6.51 -11.78
N PHE A 110 -1.96 6.45 -11.97
CA PHE A 110 -2.70 5.22 -12.23
C PHE A 110 -2.27 4.60 -13.57
N GLU A 111 -2.21 5.39 -14.63
CA GLU A 111 -1.76 4.97 -15.95
C GLU A 111 -0.31 4.47 -15.92
N ALA A 112 0.60 5.20 -15.27
CA ALA A 112 2.00 4.79 -15.12
C ALA A 112 2.13 3.46 -14.35
N ALA A 113 1.29 3.22 -13.34
CA ALA A 113 1.26 1.96 -12.62
C ALA A 113 0.73 0.82 -13.49
N THR A 114 -0.34 1.06 -14.24
CA THR A 114 -0.93 0.08 -15.17
C THR A 114 0.07 -0.31 -16.26
N GLN A 115 0.73 0.66 -16.88
CA GLN A 115 1.78 0.40 -17.88
C GLN A 115 2.94 -0.41 -17.30
N ALA A 116 3.35 -0.13 -16.06
CA ALA A 116 4.39 -0.90 -15.38
C ALA A 116 3.96 -2.36 -15.16
N LEU A 117 2.70 -2.59 -14.75
CA LEU A 117 2.12 -3.92 -14.57
C LEU A 117 2.06 -4.69 -15.91
N GLN A 118 1.60 -4.06 -16.98
CA GLN A 118 1.55 -4.63 -18.33
C GLN A 118 2.95 -4.97 -18.86
N ALA A 119 3.95 -4.15 -18.51
CA ALA A 119 5.35 -4.42 -18.81
C ALA A 119 5.98 -5.54 -17.95
N GLY A 120 5.20 -6.16 -17.06
CA GLY A 120 5.65 -7.27 -16.21
C GLY A 120 6.33 -6.85 -14.91
N ASP A 121 6.28 -5.59 -14.50
CA ASP A 121 6.77 -5.15 -13.19
C ASP A 121 5.77 -5.53 -12.06
N LEU A 122 6.27 -5.66 -10.85
CA LEU A 122 5.42 -5.71 -9.65
C LEU A 122 5.13 -4.28 -9.18
N VAL A 123 3.87 -4.00 -8.80
CA VAL A 123 3.50 -2.70 -8.24
C VAL A 123 2.96 -2.88 -6.84
N ALA A 124 3.67 -2.37 -5.85
CA ALA A 124 3.25 -2.41 -4.45
C ALA A 124 2.42 -1.17 -4.09
N VAL A 125 1.27 -1.41 -3.48
CA VAL A 125 0.34 -0.36 -3.07
C VAL A 125 -0.14 -0.60 -1.64
N ALA A 126 -0.33 0.48 -0.89
CA ALA A 126 -1.05 0.47 0.38
C ALA A 126 -2.46 1.02 0.11
N PRO A 127 -3.47 0.15 -0.08
CA PRO A 127 -4.81 0.61 -0.50
C PRO A 127 -5.54 1.40 0.59
N GLU A 128 -5.10 1.34 1.83
CA GLU A 128 -5.53 2.18 2.96
C GLU A 128 -5.15 3.66 2.79
N GLN A 129 -4.15 3.96 1.96
CA GLN A 129 -3.60 5.30 1.68
C GLN A 129 -3.03 6.05 2.90
N THR A 130 -3.13 5.54 4.10
CA THR A 130 -2.60 6.13 5.33
C THR A 130 -2.15 5.05 6.30
N ILE A 131 -1.27 5.40 7.25
CA ILE A 131 -0.86 4.49 8.33
C ILE A 131 -2.01 4.37 9.31
N SER A 132 -2.45 3.13 9.57
CA SER A 132 -3.48 2.81 10.56
C SER A 132 -2.96 2.97 11.99
N PRO A 133 -3.57 3.86 12.81
CA PRO A 133 -3.16 4.01 14.21
C PRO A 133 -3.57 2.83 15.10
N SER A 134 -4.64 2.12 14.74
CA SER A 134 -5.13 0.95 15.47
C SER A 134 -4.37 -0.32 15.17
N PHE A 135 -3.52 -0.32 14.11
CA PHE A 135 -2.86 -1.50 13.56
C PHE A 135 -3.81 -2.59 13.07
N GLU A 136 -5.06 -2.26 12.87
CA GLU A 136 -6.04 -3.01 12.11
C GLU A 136 -6.18 -2.40 10.71
N LEU A 137 -6.73 -3.17 9.77
CA LEU A 137 -6.87 -2.73 8.38
C LEU A 137 -7.92 -1.62 8.26
N LEU A 138 -7.57 -0.49 7.68
CA LEU A 138 -8.50 0.58 7.33
C LEU A 138 -9.26 0.24 6.04
N PRO A 139 -10.39 0.93 5.75
CA PRO A 139 -11.12 0.74 4.50
C PRO A 139 -10.23 0.90 3.28
N LEU A 140 -10.30 -0.07 2.37
CA LEU A 140 -9.48 -0.08 1.17
C LEU A 140 -10.13 0.75 0.06
N ARG A 141 -9.30 1.40 -0.73
CA ARG A 141 -9.70 2.08 -1.96
C ARG A 141 -9.65 1.11 -3.15
N THR A 142 -10.53 1.29 -4.10
CA THR A 142 -10.65 0.43 -5.29
C THR A 142 -9.47 0.50 -6.26
N GLY A 143 -8.51 1.41 -6.03
CA GLY A 143 -7.38 1.63 -6.94
C GLY A 143 -6.55 0.40 -7.25
N ALA A 144 -6.37 -0.51 -6.26
CA ALA A 144 -5.65 -1.77 -6.48
C ALA A 144 -6.42 -2.70 -7.43
N ALA A 145 -7.74 -2.83 -7.24
CA ALA A 145 -8.62 -3.64 -8.09
C ALA A 145 -8.68 -3.07 -9.52
N ARG A 146 -8.86 -1.76 -9.65
CA ARG A 146 -8.88 -1.08 -10.96
C ARG A 146 -7.57 -1.26 -11.73
N MET A 147 -6.41 -1.09 -11.09
CA MET A 147 -5.10 -1.30 -11.73
C MET A 147 -4.92 -2.75 -12.19
N ALA A 148 -5.31 -3.71 -11.34
CA ALA A 148 -5.22 -5.13 -11.66
C ALA A 148 -6.13 -5.50 -12.84
N GLN A 149 -7.38 -5.02 -12.85
CA GLN A 149 -8.35 -5.22 -13.92
C GLN A 149 -7.84 -4.64 -15.25
N GLN A 150 -7.43 -3.38 -15.26
CA GLN A 150 -6.98 -2.71 -16.47
C GLN A 150 -5.68 -3.31 -17.04
N ALA A 151 -4.80 -3.81 -16.16
CA ALA A 151 -3.56 -4.45 -16.58
C ALA A 151 -3.71 -5.94 -16.88
N GLY A 152 -4.84 -6.58 -16.53
CA GLY A 152 -5.05 -8.03 -16.68
C GLY A 152 -4.11 -8.86 -15.80
N VAL A 153 -3.84 -8.40 -14.56
CA VAL A 153 -2.90 -9.04 -13.64
C VAL A 153 -3.55 -9.36 -12.29
N PRO A 154 -3.04 -10.34 -11.54
CA PRO A 154 -3.57 -10.67 -10.22
C PRO A 154 -3.17 -9.64 -9.17
N ILE A 155 -3.95 -9.61 -8.06
CA ILE A 155 -3.60 -8.92 -6.82
C ILE A 155 -3.13 -9.95 -5.81
N VAL A 156 -1.95 -9.77 -5.26
CA VAL A 156 -1.42 -10.58 -4.16
C VAL A 156 -1.56 -9.78 -2.86
N PRO A 157 -2.42 -10.22 -1.92
CA PRO A 157 -2.51 -9.61 -0.61
C PRO A 157 -1.24 -9.89 0.20
N VAL A 158 -0.74 -8.88 0.90
CA VAL A 158 0.48 -8.99 1.70
C VAL A 158 0.22 -8.42 3.09
N ALA A 159 0.54 -9.18 4.14
CA ALA A 159 0.55 -8.69 5.50
C ALA A 159 1.98 -8.55 6.03
N GLY A 160 2.29 -7.35 6.54
CA GLY A 160 3.53 -7.06 7.24
C GLY A 160 3.28 -6.75 8.71
N TRP A 161 4.10 -7.31 9.61
CA TRP A 161 3.99 -7.05 11.03
C TRP A 161 5.36 -6.95 11.71
N GLY A 162 5.46 -6.11 12.75
CA GLY A 162 6.69 -5.91 13.53
C GLY A 162 7.41 -4.60 13.20
N SER A 163 7.38 -4.13 11.95
CA SER A 163 8.05 -2.90 11.49
C SER A 163 7.55 -1.63 12.19
N GLN A 164 6.27 -1.59 12.59
CA GLN A 164 5.63 -0.48 13.32
C GLN A 164 6.29 -0.19 14.67
N ARG A 165 6.92 -1.18 15.28
CA ARG A 165 7.67 -1.02 16.54
C ARG A 165 8.89 -0.12 16.40
N ALA A 166 9.47 -0.07 15.20
CA ALA A 166 10.63 0.77 14.91
C ALA A 166 10.24 2.16 14.43
N LEU A 167 9.26 2.26 13.53
CA LEU A 167 8.93 3.54 12.89
C LEU A 167 7.48 3.58 12.43
N THR A 168 6.61 4.24 13.20
CA THR A 168 5.21 4.46 12.84
C THR A 168 4.75 5.90 13.11
N LYS A 169 3.60 6.28 12.55
CA LYS A 169 2.99 7.59 12.75
C LYS A 169 2.50 7.73 14.19
N GLY A 170 2.89 8.82 14.87
CA GLY A 170 2.53 9.04 16.28
C GLY A 170 3.23 8.11 17.28
N GLY A 171 4.05 7.16 16.80
CA GLY A 171 4.78 6.22 17.63
C GLY A 171 6.24 6.57 17.86
N THR A 172 6.96 5.66 18.51
CA THR A 172 8.40 5.78 18.76
C THR A 172 9.20 5.67 17.47
N LYS A 173 10.12 6.60 17.27
CA LYS A 173 11.18 6.50 16.25
C LYS A 173 12.41 5.88 16.92
N ARG A 174 12.46 4.55 16.99
CA ARG A 174 13.56 3.83 17.65
C ARG A 174 14.22 2.86 16.68
N LEU A 175 15.54 2.92 16.58
CA LEU A 175 16.34 1.90 15.93
C LEU A 175 16.41 0.66 16.87
N ILE A 176 15.41 -0.23 16.76
CA ILE A 176 15.36 -1.48 17.54
C ILE A 176 16.24 -2.51 16.84
N ARG A 177 17.16 -3.11 17.59
CA ARG A 177 17.99 -4.23 17.11
C ARG A 177 17.28 -5.57 17.35
N LYS A 178 17.57 -6.55 16.49
CA LYS A 178 17.02 -7.92 16.54
C LYS A 178 15.48 -7.96 16.47
N LEU A 179 14.87 -6.94 15.86
CA LEU A 179 13.42 -6.88 15.71
C LEU A 179 12.94 -8.03 14.81
N PRO A 180 11.99 -8.86 15.27
CA PRO A 180 11.30 -9.77 14.40
C PRO A 180 10.35 -8.98 13.49
N VAL A 181 10.33 -9.33 12.21
CA VAL A 181 9.40 -8.79 11.22
C VAL A 181 8.86 -9.95 10.42
N THR A 182 7.55 -10.10 10.38
CA THR A 182 6.90 -11.11 9.54
C THR A 182 6.32 -10.44 8.30
N VAL A 183 6.56 -11.05 7.15
CA VAL A 183 5.95 -10.66 5.87
C VAL A 183 5.30 -11.89 5.26
N ARG A 184 3.98 -11.87 5.09
CA ARG A 184 3.22 -12.98 4.54
C ARG A 184 2.48 -12.56 3.28
N PHE A 185 2.68 -13.35 2.22
CA PHE A 185 1.96 -13.21 0.95
C PHE A 185 0.83 -14.22 0.94
N GLY A 186 -0.39 -13.78 0.65
CA GLY A 186 -1.57 -14.65 0.57
C GLY A 186 -1.87 -15.03 -0.87
N ASP A 187 -2.87 -15.91 -1.03
CA ASP A 187 -3.36 -16.36 -2.33
C ASP A 187 -3.79 -15.19 -3.21
N ALA A 188 -3.40 -15.24 -4.46
CA ALA A 188 -3.73 -14.19 -5.42
C ALA A 188 -5.25 -14.07 -5.65
N VAL A 189 -5.72 -12.83 -5.74
CA VAL A 189 -7.07 -12.49 -6.22
C VAL A 189 -6.94 -12.22 -7.72
N HIS A 190 -7.59 -13.05 -8.52
CA HIS A 190 -7.69 -12.85 -9.96
C HIS A 190 -8.83 -11.88 -10.25
N VAL A 191 -8.62 -10.98 -11.20
CA VAL A 191 -9.58 -9.93 -11.56
C VAL A 191 -9.89 -10.06 -13.05
N GLY A 192 -11.13 -10.37 -13.35
CA GLY A 192 -11.65 -10.41 -14.71
C GLY A 192 -11.94 -9.01 -15.27
N PRO A 193 -12.04 -8.88 -16.60
CA PRO A 193 -12.31 -7.57 -17.24
C PRO A 193 -13.68 -6.99 -16.86
N ASP A 194 -14.64 -7.84 -16.56
CA ASP A 194 -16.03 -7.46 -16.26
C ASP A 194 -16.37 -7.55 -14.76
N ASP A 195 -15.40 -7.88 -13.91
CA ASP A 195 -15.62 -7.97 -12.46
C ASP A 195 -15.94 -6.59 -11.85
N ASP A 196 -16.85 -6.55 -10.89
CA ASP A 196 -17.07 -5.33 -10.12
C ASP A 196 -15.88 -5.06 -9.20
N VAL A 197 -15.21 -3.94 -9.43
CA VAL A 197 -14.04 -3.53 -8.65
C VAL A 197 -14.35 -3.29 -7.17
N VAL A 198 -15.60 -3.03 -6.81
CA VAL A 198 -16.04 -2.89 -5.41
C VAL A 198 -16.06 -4.28 -4.76
N GLU A 199 -16.68 -5.27 -5.40
CA GLU A 199 -16.71 -6.65 -4.91
C GLU A 199 -15.30 -7.25 -4.80
N VAL A 200 -14.45 -7.00 -5.82
CA VAL A 200 -13.02 -7.39 -5.78
C VAL A 200 -12.30 -6.74 -4.59
N THR A 201 -12.59 -5.47 -4.30
CA THR A 201 -11.97 -4.76 -3.16
C THR A 201 -12.47 -5.29 -1.83
N GLU A 202 -13.72 -5.69 -1.73
CA GLU A 202 -14.27 -6.35 -0.53
C GLU A 202 -13.62 -7.71 -0.29
N GLU A 203 -13.45 -8.53 -1.34
CA GLU A 203 -12.75 -9.81 -1.23
C GLU A 203 -11.28 -9.59 -0.82
N LEU A 204 -10.61 -8.63 -1.42
CA LEU A 204 -9.24 -8.24 -1.03
C LEU A 204 -9.20 -7.83 0.45
N THR A 205 -10.17 -7.04 0.92
CA THR A 205 -10.28 -6.62 2.33
C THR A 205 -10.41 -7.82 3.26
N ARG A 206 -11.30 -8.77 2.93
CA ARG A 206 -11.48 -10.01 3.72
C ARG A 206 -10.18 -10.82 3.80
N ARG A 207 -9.47 -10.99 2.68
CA ARG A 207 -8.20 -11.74 2.64
C ARG A 207 -7.09 -11.03 3.40
N MET A 208 -6.94 -9.71 3.20
CA MET A 208 -5.92 -8.93 3.90
C MET A 208 -6.16 -8.88 5.40
N THR A 209 -7.41 -8.74 5.86
CA THR A 209 -7.76 -8.76 7.28
C THR A 209 -7.38 -10.10 7.92
N ARG A 210 -7.78 -11.21 7.28
CA ARG A 210 -7.43 -12.56 7.76
C ARG A 210 -5.92 -12.73 7.85
N LEU A 211 -5.21 -12.39 6.79
CA LEU A 211 -3.76 -12.52 6.70
C LEU A 211 -3.04 -11.67 7.76
N LEU A 212 -3.54 -10.43 8.00
CA LEU A 212 -3.01 -9.54 9.03
C LEU A 212 -3.23 -10.12 10.43
N HIS A 213 -4.43 -10.63 10.73
CA HIS A 213 -4.69 -11.27 12.02
C HIS A 213 -3.80 -12.49 12.24
N GLU A 214 -3.61 -13.34 11.23
CA GLU A 214 -2.73 -14.51 11.32
C GLU A 214 -1.27 -14.11 11.67
N VAL A 215 -0.71 -13.07 11.05
CA VAL A 215 0.66 -12.63 11.37
C VAL A 215 0.76 -11.93 12.73
N GLN A 216 -0.32 -11.29 13.19
CA GLN A 216 -0.40 -10.69 14.52
C GLN A 216 -0.48 -11.76 15.61
N ASP A 217 -1.34 -12.76 15.43
CA ASP A 217 -1.60 -13.84 16.40
C ASP A 217 -0.39 -14.77 16.56
N THR A 218 0.39 -14.95 15.49
CA THR A 218 1.59 -15.81 15.47
C THR A 218 2.91 -15.06 15.63
N TYR A 219 2.84 -13.77 16.00
CA TYR A 219 4.05 -12.96 16.10
C TYR A 219 5.02 -13.45 17.17
N PRO A 220 6.34 -13.61 16.87
CA PRO A 220 7.29 -14.25 17.78
C PRO A 220 7.43 -13.59 19.17
N ASP A 221 7.32 -12.26 19.24
CA ASP A 221 7.39 -11.52 20.51
C ASP A 221 6.01 -11.43 21.22
N GLY A 222 4.99 -12.09 20.66
CA GLY A 222 3.62 -12.09 21.19
C GLY A 222 2.95 -10.71 21.17
N ALA A 223 1.92 -10.57 22.00
CA ALA A 223 1.14 -9.36 22.17
C ALA A 223 1.17 -8.92 23.65
N PRO A 224 2.22 -8.25 24.13
CA PRO A 224 2.29 -7.83 25.53
C PRO A 224 1.11 -6.90 25.88
N PRO A 225 0.38 -7.16 26.98
CA PRO A 225 -0.76 -6.36 27.41
C PRO A 225 -0.41 -4.88 27.53
N GLY A 226 -1.29 -4.00 27.00
CA GLY A 226 -1.13 -2.56 27.06
C GLY A 226 0.01 -1.99 26.20
N ALA A 227 0.76 -2.81 25.46
CA ALA A 227 1.82 -2.33 24.58
C ALA A 227 1.23 -1.49 23.43
N ARG A 228 1.73 -0.26 23.27
CA ARG A 228 1.21 0.72 22.29
C ARG A 228 1.28 0.30 20.83
N TRP A 229 2.11 -0.68 20.51
CA TRP A 229 2.28 -1.22 19.17
C TRP A 229 1.42 -2.47 18.90
N VAL A 230 0.62 -2.90 19.89
CA VAL A 230 -0.28 -4.05 19.83
C VAL A 230 -1.71 -3.53 19.68
N PRO A 231 -2.51 -4.07 18.75
CA PRO A 231 -3.90 -3.67 18.57
C PRO A 231 -4.75 -3.97 19.80
N ALA A 232 -5.80 -3.16 20.02
CA ALA A 232 -6.72 -3.31 21.13
C ALA A 232 -7.37 -4.70 21.15
N ARG A 233 -7.64 -5.31 20.00
CA ARG A 233 -8.14 -6.67 19.83
C ARG A 233 -7.32 -7.72 20.58
N LEU A 234 -6.01 -7.52 20.68
CA LEU A 234 -5.07 -8.42 21.38
C LEU A 234 -4.73 -7.93 22.79
N GLY A 235 -5.53 -7.04 23.37
CA GLY A 235 -5.26 -6.47 24.68
C GLY A 235 -4.15 -5.43 24.69
N GLY A 236 -3.77 -4.89 23.53
CA GLY A 236 -2.74 -3.87 23.39
C GLY A 236 -3.22 -2.47 23.74
N GLY A 237 -2.28 -1.52 23.72
CA GLY A 237 -2.52 -0.10 24.00
C GLY A 237 -2.66 0.77 22.76
N ALA A 238 -2.87 0.19 21.56
CA ALA A 238 -3.25 0.94 20.37
C ALA A 238 -4.67 1.51 20.51
N PRO A 239 -4.99 2.60 19.82
CA PRO A 239 -6.36 3.14 19.79
C PRO A 239 -7.39 2.09 19.36
N ASP A 240 -8.60 2.18 19.89
CA ASP A 240 -9.72 1.33 19.48
C ASP A 240 -10.01 1.48 17.99
N HIS A 241 -10.20 0.34 17.30
CA HIS A 241 -10.36 0.36 15.85
C HIS A 241 -11.66 1.05 15.41
N ALA A 242 -12.76 0.88 16.14
CA ALA A 242 -14.03 1.51 15.82
C ALA A 242 -13.95 3.03 15.99
N GLU A 243 -13.19 3.52 16.96
CA GLU A 243 -12.92 4.96 17.14
C GLU A 243 -12.09 5.49 15.97
N VAL A 244 -11.01 4.79 15.59
CA VAL A 244 -10.17 5.16 14.44
C VAL A 244 -10.97 5.19 13.14
N LEU A 245 -11.91 4.25 12.93
CA LEU A 245 -12.79 4.24 11.77
C LEU A 245 -13.74 5.44 11.73
N ARG A 246 -14.32 5.81 12.86
CA ARG A 246 -15.17 7.02 12.96
C ARG A 246 -14.39 8.28 12.58
N GLU A 247 -13.23 8.48 13.20
CA GLU A 247 -12.36 9.62 12.88
C GLU A 247 -11.88 9.63 11.43
N HIS A 248 -11.59 8.44 10.85
CA HIS A 248 -11.19 8.31 9.47
C HIS A 248 -12.32 8.75 8.53
N THR A 249 -13.54 8.28 8.77
CA THR A 249 -14.74 8.64 8.01
C THR A 249 -15.06 10.13 8.11
N GLU A 250 -14.95 10.72 9.30
CA GLU A 250 -15.19 12.16 9.50
C GLU A 250 -14.17 13.02 8.74
N ARG A 251 -12.89 12.64 8.77
CA ARG A 251 -11.83 13.31 7.99
C ARG A 251 -12.09 13.25 6.49
N GLU A 252 -12.56 12.13 5.98
CA GLU A 252 -12.89 11.97 4.57
C GLU A 252 -14.09 12.82 4.17
N ARG A 253 -15.15 12.87 4.98
CA ARG A 253 -16.30 13.75 4.77
C ARG A 253 -15.92 15.23 4.84
N GLY A 254 -15.02 15.59 5.76
CA GLY A 254 -14.50 16.97 5.87
C GLY A 254 -13.69 17.37 4.64
N TRP A 255 -12.94 16.45 4.05
CA TRP A 255 -12.16 16.70 2.84
C TRP A 255 -13.04 16.87 1.60
N THR A 256 -14.09 16.01 1.45
CA THR A 256 -15.07 16.15 0.36
C THR A 256 -15.85 17.46 0.43
N ARG A 257 -16.18 17.95 1.62
CA ARG A 257 -16.87 19.26 1.80
C ARG A 257 -15.98 20.45 1.51
N SER A 258 -14.68 20.34 1.66
CA SER A 258 -13.72 21.41 1.37
C SER A 258 -13.21 21.41 -0.07
N ASP A 259 -13.62 20.45 -0.91
CA ASP A 259 -13.34 20.46 -2.34
C ASP A 259 -14.38 21.34 -3.07
N PRO A 260 -13.97 22.49 -3.68
CA PRO A 260 -14.89 23.43 -4.33
C PRO A 260 -15.76 22.80 -5.42
N ARG A 261 -15.39 21.62 -5.92
CA ARG A 261 -16.09 20.91 -7.00
C ARG A 261 -17.29 20.06 -6.51
N SER A 262 -17.40 19.81 -5.22
CA SER A 262 -18.59 19.14 -4.67
C SER A 262 -19.81 20.03 -4.57
N ALA A 263 -19.65 21.35 -4.71
CA ALA A 263 -20.73 22.32 -4.66
C ALA A 263 -21.52 22.43 -5.98
N ASP A 264 -20.93 22.01 -7.12
CA ASP A 264 -21.58 22.12 -8.45
C ASP A 264 -22.46 20.92 -8.80
N SER A 265 -22.51 19.87 -7.98
CA SER A 265 -23.31 18.67 -8.24
C SER A 265 -24.68 18.64 -7.55
N GLU A 266 -25.04 19.65 -6.76
CA GLU A 266 -26.29 19.71 -6.00
C GLU A 266 -27.23 20.86 -6.41
N ASP A 267 -27.14 21.40 -7.64
CA ASP A 267 -28.18 22.33 -8.14
C ASP A 267 -28.98 21.69 -9.30
N PRO A 268 -30.05 20.91 -9.01
CA PRO A 268 -31.00 20.42 -10.01
C PRO A 268 -32.12 21.44 -10.33
N GLY A 269 -31.90 22.74 -10.17
CA GLY A 269 -32.98 23.71 -10.23
C GLY A 269 -32.62 25.08 -10.76
N ARG A 270 -32.06 25.19 -11.97
CA ARG A 270 -32.09 26.46 -12.67
C ARG A 270 -33.18 26.38 -13.76
N PRO A 271 -34.33 27.03 -13.60
CA PRO A 271 -35.34 27.06 -14.64
C PRO A 271 -34.83 27.91 -15.83
N ASP A 272 -34.82 27.29 -17.00
CA ASP A 272 -34.79 27.99 -18.29
C ASP A 272 -35.97 28.94 -18.37
N GLY A 273 -35.70 30.13 -18.81
CA GLY A 273 -36.74 30.95 -19.41
C GLY A 273 -36.96 32.31 -18.83
N ALA A 274 -36.55 33.27 -19.60
CA ALA A 274 -37.49 34.31 -20.07
C ALA A 274 -36.83 35.10 -21.20
N ALA A 275 -37.28 34.78 -22.38
CA ALA A 275 -37.24 35.76 -23.49
C ALA A 275 -38.16 36.88 -23.12
N GLY A 276 -37.70 38.13 -23.29
CA GLY A 276 -38.52 39.34 -23.19
C GLY A 276 -38.16 40.26 -24.35
N PRO A 277 -39.14 40.89 -24.97
CA PRO A 277 -38.96 41.55 -26.25
C PRO A 277 -38.71 43.06 -26.11
N ALA A 278 -38.25 43.61 -27.19
CA ALA A 278 -38.29 44.93 -27.77
C ALA A 278 -36.94 45.58 -28.01
#